data_62e5c2d0056816c0927f865e6549a90f
#
_entry.id   62e5c2d0056816c0927f865e6549a90f
#
_cell.length_a   1.000
_cell.length_b   1.000
_cell.length_c   1.000
_cell.angle_alpha   90.00
_cell.angle_beta   90.00
_cell.angle_gamma   90.00
#
_symmetry.space_group_name_H-M   'P 1'
#
loop_
_entity.id
_entity.type
_entity.pdbx_description
1 polymer ?
#
loop_
_entity_poly.entity_id
_entity_poly.type
_entity_poly.pdbx_seq_one_letter_code
_entity_poly.pdbx_strand_id
1 'polypeptide(L)'
;MDKTADAVVIGGGILGASTAHFLAKRGFGKVVLLEKDALASASTGHSAANVRTYYSNPVTTQLAWRALQMFEHDIEELGGDSGFQQVGFLLLLDESTVDTGDHILRTEIETGVEVSDLSVDDVRELAPQLNLNGILRGVYEPRSGYADPVKTTRSLVEGAKDWGLIAHEGVDATGIRLQGDRVVAVETSTGSIETPVVINAAGPWGRLVGQWVGVNDSIRWSRETDLVLQLPGEFGSFPVISDPALRFYFRPQDDDKVIAGLGFPKEIEPLDIDNYDEELDPSSRRRIMEPLLKRVPSLR
;
A
#
# COMPACT_ATOMS: atom_id res chain seq x y z
N MET A 1 18.36 -10.79 22.73
CA MET A 1 16.98 -10.38 22.48
C MET A 1 16.35 -9.89 23.78
N ASP A 2 15.43 -8.95 23.72
CA ASP A 2 14.68 -8.45 24.87
C ASP A 2 13.82 -9.56 25.48
N LYS A 3 13.77 -9.59 26.81
CA LYS A 3 12.98 -10.61 27.52
C LYS A 3 11.55 -10.15 27.82
N THR A 4 11.31 -8.84 27.80
CA THR A 4 10.01 -8.23 28.13
C THR A 4 9.70 -7.08 27.19
N ALA A 5 8.41 -6.84 26.93
CA ALA A 5 7.87 -5.71 26.21
C ALA A 5 6.48 -5.33 26.76
N ASP A 6 6.08 -4.06 26.63
CA ASP A 6 4.71 -3.65 26.93
C ASP A 6 3.77 -4.00 25.76
N ALA A 7 4.31 -4.02 24.53
CA ALA A 7 3.64 -4.54 23.34
C ALA A 7 4.63 -5.19 22.39
N VAL A 8 4.20 -6.28 21.73
CA VAL A 8 4.91 -6.91 20.61
C VAL A 8 4.05 -6.77 19.35
N VAL A 9 4.64 -6.23 18.28
CA VAL A 9 4.03 -6.15 16.94
C VAL A 9 4.66 -7.23 16.08
N ILE A 10 3.86 -8.11 15.50
CA ILE A 10 4.29 -9.20 14.62
C ILE A 10 4.05 -8.80 13.16
N GLY A 11 5.14 -8.67 12.39
CA GLY A 11 5.17 -8.30 10.99
C GLY A 11 5.76 -6.91 10.74
N GLY A 12 6.84 -6.85 9.98
CA GLY A 12 7.62 -5.64 9.62
C GLY A 12 7.19 -5.00 8.30
N GLY A 13 5.96 -5.24 7.83
CA GLY A 13 5.35 -4.50 6.73
C GLY A 13 4.87 -3.11 7.17
N ILE A 14 4.30 -2.33 6.24
CA ILE A 14 3.84 -0.95 6.51
C ILE A 14 2.84 -0.86 7.67
N LEU A 15 1.93 -1.83 7.83
CA LEU A 15 0.96 -1.82 8.95
C LEU A 15 1.64 -2.03 10.29
N GLY A 16 2.60 -2.96 10.38
CA GLY A 16 3.33 -3.21 11.62
C GLY A 16 4.28 -2.06 11.96
N ALA A 17 5.04 -1.58 10.99
CA ALA A 17 5.95 -0.44 11.16
C ALA A 17 5.20 0.81 11.62
N SER A 18 4.09 1.17 10.96
CA SER A 18 3.29 2.35 11.35
C SER A 18 2.66 2.18 12.74
N THR A 19 2.14 0.98 13.04
CA THR A 19 1.57 0.70 14.37
C THR A 19 2.63 0.83 15.45
N ALA A 20 3.79 0.22 15.27
CA ALA A 20 4.90 0.28 16.22
C ALA A 20 5.42 1.72 16.39
N HIS A 21 5.57 2.47 15.29
CA HIS A 21 5.94 3.88 15.30
C HIS A 21 5.00 4.71 16.17
N PHE A 22 3.69 4.64 15.92
CA PHE A 22 2.73 5.47 16.65
C PHE A 22 2.51 5.01 18.09
N LEU A 23 2.69 3.73 18.42
CA LEU A 23 2.71 3.27 19.81
C LEU A 23 3.90 3.87 20.55
N ALA A 24 5.11 3.82 19.98
CA ALA A 24 6.30 4.41 20.58
C ALA A 24 6.17 5.94 20.70
N LYS A 25 5.76 6.64 19.61
CA LYS A 25 5.54 8.10 19.60
C LYS A 25 4.55 8.57 20.66
N ARG A 26 3.56 7.75 20.99
CA ARG A 26 2.54 8.02 22.02
C ARG A 26 2.92 7.58 23.42
N GLY A 27 4.13 7.05 23.64
CA GLY A 27 4.61 6.63 24.93
C GLY A 27 3.90 5.40 25.51
N PHE A 28 3.53 4.43 24.67
CA PHE A 28 2.86 3.20 25.12
C PHE A 28 3.75 2.32 26.03
N GLY A 29 5.02 2.64 26.13
CA GLY A 29 6.02 1.87 26.84
C GLY A 29 7.02 1.22 25.89
N LYS A 30 7.59 0.10 26.29
CA LYS A 30 8.56 -0.65 25.46
C LYS A 30 7.85 -1.43 24.38
N VAL A 31 7.98 -0.98 23.13
CA VAL A 31 7.42 -1.61 21.95
C VAL A 31 8.49 -2.41 21.20
N VAL A 32 8.21 -3.68 20.90
CA VAL A 32 9.08 -4.55 20.11
C VAL A 32 8.36 -4.92 18.81
N LEU A 33 9.02 -4.68 17.66
CA LEU A 33 8.58 -5.11 16.33
C LEU A 33 9.38 -6.34 15.92
N LEU A 34 8.71 -7.40 15.49
CA LEU A 34 9.32 -8.62 14.99
C LEU A 34 9.03 -8.79 13.49
N GLU A 35 10.08 -9.01 12.72
CA GLU A 35 10.00 -9.34 11.30
C GLU A 35 10.84 -10.61 11.03
N LYS A 36 10.23 -11.60 10.37
CA LYS A 36 10.88 -12.88 10.08
C LYS A 36 12.03 -12.77 9.09
N ASP A 37 11.91 -11.85 8.14
CA ASP A 37 12.90 -11.59 7.10
C ASP A 37 13.47 -10.16 7.24
N ALA A 38 13.35 -9.33 6.21
CA ALA A 38 13.69 -7.92 6.23
C ALA A 38 12.43 -7.05 6.26
N LEU A 39 12.53 -5.83 6.79
CA LEU A 39 11.44 -4.86 6.76
C LEU A 39 10.93 -4.66 5.33
N ALA A 40 9.63 -4.71 5.15
CA ALA A 40 8.93 -4.57 3.87
C ALA A 40 9.26 -5.63 2.81
N SER A 41 9.84 -6.78 3.15
CA SER A 41 10.26 -7.81 2.18
C SER A 41 9.12 -8.54 1.47
N ALA A 42 7.90 -8.51 2.02
CA ALA A 42 6.73 -9.19 1.46
C ALA A 42 5.81 -8.20 0.69
N SER A 43 4.48 -8.33 0.83
CA SER A 43 3.47 -7.54 0.09
C SER A 43 3.71 -6.02 0.09
N THR A 44 4.29 -5.48 1.15
CA THR A 44 4.61 -4.04 1.22
C THR A 44 5.65 -3.65 0.17
N GLY A 45 6.79 -4.33 0.11
CA GLY A 45 7.86 -3.99 -0.82
C GLY A 45 7.53 -4.26 -2.28
N HIS A 46 6.57 -5.16 -2.55
CA HIS A 46 6.07 -5.46 -3.88
C HIS A 46 4.88 -4.58 -4.31
N SER A 47 4.47 -3.61 -3.47
CA SER A 47 3.36 -2.72 -3.78
C SER A 47 3.77 -1.64 -4.78
N ALA A 48 2.86 -1.26 -5.69
CA ALA A 48 3.01 -0.04 -6.48
C ALA A 48 3.00 1.25 -5.64
N ALA A 49 2.62 1.17 -4.37
CA ALA A 49 2.63 2.25 -3.37
C ALA A 49 1.98 3.56 -3.84
N ASN A 50 0.86 3.47 -4.56
CA ASN A 50 0.08 4.65 -4.92
C ASN A 50 -0.49 5.30 -3.66
N VAL A 51 -0.23 6.59 -3.48
CA VAL A 51 -0.76 7.44 -2.41
C VAL A 51 -1.88 8.28 -3.00
N ARG A 52 -3.13 7.98 -2.64
CA ARG A 52 -4.33 8.61 -3.21
C ARG A 52 -5.48 8.65 -2.21
N THR A 53 -6.50 9.45 -2.46
CA THR A 53 -7.67 9.64 -1.61
C THR A 53 -8.96 9.09 -2.18
N TYR A 54 -8.96 8.63 -3.42
CA TYR A 54 -10.10 8.09 -4.15
C TYR A 54 -10.64 6.80 -3.54
N TYR A 55 -11.60 6.93 -2.61
CA TYR A 55 -12.31 5.82 -1.96
C TYR A 55 -13.81 6.11 -1.85
N SER A 56 -14.63 5.07 -1.99
CA SER A 56 -16.10 5.18 -1.91
C SER A 56 -16.63 5.25 -0.46
N ASN A 57 -15.81 4.95 0.53
CA ASN A 57 -16.18 4.98 1.94
C ASN A 57 -15.61 6.25 2.61
N PRO A 58 -16.43 7.11 3.21
CA PRO A 58 -15.97 8.36 3.83
C PRO A 58 -14.89 8.17 4.90
N VAL A 59 -14.97 7.10 5.71
CA VAL A 59 -13.96 6.82 6.74
C VAL A 59 -12.62 6.49 6.10
N THR A 60 -12.62 5.68 5.03
CA THR A 60 -11.40 5.33 4.30
C THR A 60 -10.82 6.57 3.60
N THR A 61 -11.66 7.44 3.02
CA THR A 61 -11.22 8.71 2.43
C THR A 61 -10.55 9.62 3.47
N GLN A 62 -11.14 9.75 4.67
CA GLN A 62 -10.55 10.52 5.78
C GLN A 62 -9.20 9.96 6.23
N LEU A 63 -9.09 8.62 6.37
CA LEU A 63 -7.83 7.98 6.72
C LEU A 63 -6.76 8.21 5.63
N ALA A 64 -7.13 8.05 4.37
CA ALA A 64 -6.24 8.26 3.24
C ALA A 64 -5.80 9.74 3.13
N TRP A 65 -6.74 10.69 3.33
CA TRP A 65 -6.44 12.12 3.36
C TRP A 65 -5.45 12.47 4.47
N ARG A 66 -5.65 11.94 5.68
CA ARG A 66 -4.69 12.14 6.76
C ARG A 66 -3.33 11.51 6.45
N ALA A 67 -3.31 10.31 5.86
CA ALA A 67 -2.08 9.65 5.47
C ALA A 67 -1.31 10.45 4.39
N LEU A 68 -2.02 10.99 3.38
CA LEU A 68 -1.40 11.84 2.36
C LEU A 68 -0.71 13.06 2.99
N GLN A 69 -1.36 13.76 3.93
CA GLN A 69 -0.77 14.89 4.66
C GLN A 69 0.50 14.47 5.44
N MET A 70 0.57 13.23 5.91
CA MET A 70 1.76 12.70 6.56
C MET A 70 2.89 12.43 5.56
N PHE A 71 2.59 11.99 4.34
CA PHE A 71 3.58 11.83 3.28
C PHE A 71 4.15 13.17 2.81
N GLU A 72 3.35 14.24 2.79
CA GLU A 72 3.81 15.59 2.46
C GLU A 72 4.77 16.17 3.52
N HIS A 73 4.71 15.67 4.75
CA HIS A 73 5.54 16.05 5.88
C HIS A 73 6.30 14.85 6.47
N ASP A 74 6.82 14.00 5.59
CA ASP A 74 7.32 12.66 5.93
C ASP A 74 8.46 12.68 6.96
N ILE A 75 9.38 13.63 6.89
CA ILE A 75 10.47 13.77 7.86
C ILE A 75 9.93 13.94 9.30
N GLU A 76 8.91 14.79 9.47
CA GLU A 76 8.35 15.10 10.79
C GLU A 76 7.34 14.04 11.26
N GLU A 77 6.54 13.54 10.34
CA GLU A 77 5.40 12.66 10.66
C GLU A 77 5.78 11.18 10.62
N LEU A 78 6.62 10.77 9.66
CA LEU A 78 7.04 9.38 9.46
C LEU A 78 8.47 9.11 9.97
N GLY A 79 9.22 10.15 10.35
CA GLY A 79 10.55 10.04 10.91
C GLY A 79 11.67 9.92 9.87
N GLY A 80 11.40 10.14 8.59
CA GLY A 80 12.41 10.13 7.53
C GLY A 80 11.80 10.18 6.12
N ASP A 81 12.65 10.24 5.10
CA ASP A 81 12.28 10.27 3.68
C ASP A 81 11.47 9.02 3.30
N SER A 82 10.25 9.22 2.86
CA SER A 82 9.35 8.18 2.36
C SER A 82 9.54 7.89 0.86
N GLY A 83 10.33 8.70 0.17
CA GLY A 83 10.43 8.68 -1.30
C GLY A 83 9.14 9.13 -1.98
N PHE A 84 8.29 9.93 -1.30
CA PHE A 84 7.03 10.40 -1.87
C PHE A 84 7.27 11.34 -3.06
N GLN A 85 6.59 11.02 -4.16
CA GLN A 85 6.59 11.80 -5.38
C GLN A 85 5.16 12.30 -5.63
N GLN A 86 4.94 13.59 -5.42
CA GLN A 86 3.68 14.26 -5.68
C GLN A 86 3.54 14.53 -7.18
N VAL A 87 3.07 13.54 -7.92
CA VAL A 87 2.85 13.63 -9.38
C VAL A 87 1.38 13.80 -9.74
N GLY A 88 0.50 13.78 -8.74
CA GLY A 88 -0.96 13.74 -8.90
C GLY A 88 -1.50 12.33 -9.13
N PHE A 89 -2.82 12.20 -9.02
CA PHE A 89 -3.57 10.99 -9.35
C PHE A 89 -4.75 11.38 -10.25
N LEU A 90 -4.84 10.76 -11.41
CA LEU A 90 -5.90 10.99 -12.39
C LEU A 90 -6.74 9.73 -12.58
N LEU A 91 -8.01 9.85 -12.30
CA LEU A 91 -9.01 8.83 -12.59
C LEU A 91 -9.71 9.15 -13.90
N LEU A 92 -9.79 8.18 -14.79
CA LEU A 92 -10.50 8.29 -16.07
C LEU A 92 -11.90 7.69 -15.94
N LEU A 93 -12.94 8.46 -16.27
CA LEU A 93 -14.33 8.05 -16.18
C LEU A 93 -14.98 7.95 -17.55
N ASP A 94 -15.59 6.80 -17.83
CA ASP A 94 -16.46 6.55 -18.98
C ASP A 94 -17.94 6.45 -18.55
N GLU A 95 -18.83 6.12 -19.50
CA GLU A 95 -20.27 5.97 -19.24
C GLU A 95 -20.58 4.92 -18.15
N SER A 96 -19.76 3.88 -18.02
CA SER A 96 -19.98 2.78 -17.05
C SER A 96 -19.50 3.12 -15.64
N THR A 97 -18.64 4.12 -15.48
CA THR A 97 -17.95 4.44 -14.21
C THR A 97 -18.28 5.85 -13.68
N VAL A 98 -18.93 6.70 -14.46
CA VAL A 98 -19.18 8.10 -14.12
C VAL A 98 -20.02 8.26 -12.86
N ASP A 99 -21.08 7.46 -12.65
CA ASP A 99 -21.94 7.58 -11.46
C ASP A 99 -21.18 7.22 -10.17
N THR A 100 -20.33 6.20 -10.22
CA THR A 100 -19.45 5.84 -9.10
C THR A 100 -18.42 6.94 -8.86
N GLY A 101 -17.83 7.48 -9.92
CA GLY A 101 -16.92 8.60 -9.86
C GLY A 101 -17.53 9.83 -9.19
N ASP A 102 -18.77 10.16 -9.52
CA ASP A 102 -19.53 11.28 -8.90
C ASP A 102 -19.74 11.08 -7.40
N HIS A 103 -20.05 9.87 -6.98
CA HIS A 103 -20.20 9.56 -5.56
C HIS A 103 -18.88 9.77 -4.81
N ILE A 104 -17.77 9.29 -5.37
CA ILE A 104 -16.47 9.41 -4.73
C ILE A 104 -15.99 10.86 -4.72
N LEU A 105 -16.13 11.59 -5.84
CA LEU A 105 -15.79 13.01 -5.92
C LEU A 105 -16.50 13.82 -4.84
N ARG A 106 -17.82 13.60 -4.63
CA ARG A 106 -18.55 14.24 -3.54
C ARG A 106 -17.99 13.90 -2.17
N THR A 107 -17.64 12.61 -1.93
CA THR A 107 -17.05 12.15 -0.67
C THR A 107 -15.71 12.83 -0.39
N GLU A 108 -14.88 13.03 -1.42
CA GLU A 108 -13.61 13.72 -1.33
C GLU A 108 -13.79 15.20 -0.99
N ILE A 109 -14.69 15.90 -1.71
CA ILE A 109 -15.01 17.32 -1.45
C ILE A 109 -15.53 17.50 -0.02
N GLU A 110 -16.45 16.66 0.43
CA GLU A 110 -17.00 16.69 1.80
C GLU A 110 -15.93 16.41 2.87
N THR A 111 -14.91 15.63 2.53
CA THR A 111 -13.76 15.34 3.41
C THR A 111 -12.73 16.49 3.44
N GLY A 112 -12.81 17.43 2.49
CA GLY A 112 -11.86 18.53 2.34
C GLY A 112 -10.61 18.15 1.55
N VAL A 113 -10.71 17.12 0.72
CA VAL A 113 -9.64 16.75 -0.23
C VAL A 113 -9.59 17.80 -1.35
N GLU A 114 -8.40 18.20 -1.74
CA GLU A 114 -8.17 18.99 -2.93
C GLU A 114 -8.32 18.11 -4.17
N VAL A 115 -9.42 18.25 -4.88
CA VAL A 115 -9.78 17.43 -6.04
C VAL A 115 -10.46 18.28 -7.10
N SER A 116 -10.22 17.98 -8.38
CA SER A 116 -10.78 18.68 -9.53
C SER A 116 -11.54 17.74 -10.45
N ASP A 117 -12.69 18.18 -10.93
CA ASP A 117 -13.42 17.55 -12.03
C ASP A 117 -12.91 18.14 -13.35
N LEU A 118 -12.32 17.30 -14.21
CA LEU A 118 -11.64 17.71 -15.45
C LEU A 118 -12.48 17.34 -16.68
N SER A 119 -12.60 18.27 -17.60
CA SER A 119 -13.10 17.97 -18.95
C SER A 119 -12.11 17.05 -19.70
N VAL A 120 -12.56 16.44 -20.78
CA VAL A 120 -11.67 15.62 -21.66
C VAL A 120 -10.52 16.45 -22.23
N ASP A 121 -10.73 17.75 -22.47
CA ASP A 121 -9.68 18.64 -22.97
C ASP A 121 -8.63 18.94 -21.89
N ASP A 122 -9.05 19.19 -20.63
CA ASP A 122 -8.14 19.32 -19.49
C ASP A 122 -7.32 18.04 -19.26
N VAL A 123 -7.95 16.87 -19.37
CA VAL A 123 -7.26 15.57 -19.29
C VAL A 123 -6.23 15.42 -20.41
N ARG A 124 -6.54 15.87 -21.61
CA ARG A 124 -5.62 15.83 -22.75
C ARG A 124 -4.40 16.74 -22.55
N GLU A 125 -4.59 17.91 -21.93
CA GLU A 125 -3.49 18.79 -21.57
C GLU A 125 -2.60 18.20 -20.47
N LEU A 126 -3.22 17.57 -19.44
CA LEU A 126 -2.51 16.98 -18.31
C LEU A 126 -1.73 15.72 -18.70
N ALA A 127 -2.28 14.89 -19.59
CA ALA A 127 -1.70 13.59 -19.97
C ALA A 127 -1.88 13.34 -21.50
N PRO A 128 -1.12 14.08 -22.35
CA PRO A 128 -1.27 14.04 -23.80
C PRO A 128 -0.94 12.68 -24.42
N GLN A 129 -0.29 11.78 -23.69
CA GLN A 129 0.05 10.42 -24.11
C GLN A 129 -1.18 9.50 -24.21
N LEU A 130 -2.30 9.91 -23.57
CA LEU A 130 -3.48 9.06 -23.43
C LEU A 130 -4.36 9.08 -24.69
N ASN A 131 -4.81 7.90 -25.08
CA ASN A 131 -5.98 7.77 -25.94
C ASN A 131 -7.26 7.90 -25.10
N LEU A 132 -7.98 9.00 -25.26
CA LEU A 132 -9.16 9.35 -24.48
C LEU A 132 -10.49 8.88 -25.10
N ASN A 133 -10.44 8.03 -26.14
CA ASN A 133 -11.66 7.50 -26.75
C ASN A 133 -12.54 6.78 -25.72
N GLY A 134 -13.81 7.21 -25.62
CA GLY A 134 -14.78 6.69 -24.66
C GLY A 134 -14.69 7.29 -23.25
N ILE A 135 -13.72 8.16 -22.97
CA ILE A 135 -13.67 8.91 -21.71
C ILE A 135 -14.59 10.12 -21.78
N LEU A 136 -15.36 10.33 -20.73
CA LEU A 136 -16.27 11.46 -20.58
C LEU A 136 -15.65 12.61 -19.80
N ARG A 137 -14.82 12.30 -18.79
CA ARG A 137 -14.11 13.26 -17.93
C ARG A 137 -13.05 12.58 -17.05
N GLY A 138 -12.29 13.37 -16.32
CA GLY A 138 -11.34 12.93 -15.31
C GLY A 138 -11.65 13.48 -13.93
N VAL A 139 -11.22 12.76 -12.88
CA VAL A 139 -11.11 13.27 -11.50
C VAL A 139 -9.64 13.34 -11.15
N TYR A 140 -9.16 14.50 -10.73
CA TYR A 140 -7.74 14.75 -10.50
C TYR A 140 -7.46 15.19 -9.07
N GLU A 141 -6.60 14.47 -8.40
CA GLU A 141 -6.07 14.75 -7.07
C GLU A 141 -4.63 15.30 -7.21
N PRO A 142 -4.39 16.62 -7.20
CA PRO A 142 -3.07 17.20 -7.47
C PRO A 142 -2.03 16.90 -6.39
N ARG A 143 -2.46 16.62 -5.17
CA ARG A 143 -1.58 16.34 -4.03
C ARG A 143 -1.21 14.86 -3.90
N SER A 144 -1.90 13.97 -4.60
CA SER A 144 -1.66 12.53 -4.64
C SER A 144 -0.41 12.17 -5.46
N GLY A 145 -0.02 10.91 -5.43
CA GLY A 145 1.16 10.44 -6.13
C GLY A 145 1.54 9.01 -5.77
N TYR A 146 2.80 8.77 -5.53
CA TYR A 146 3.30 7.47 -5.08
C TYR A 146 4.50 7.64 -4.14
N ALA A 147 4.81 6.61 -3.37
CA ALA A 147 5.96 6.59 -2.47
C ALA A 147 6.87 5.37 -2.73
N ASP A 148 8.01 5.33 -2.08
CA ASP A 148 8.82 4.12 -1.99
C ASP A 148 8.37 3.31 -0.77
N PRO A 149 7.79 2.11 -0.94
CA PRO A 149 7.23 1.36 0.17
C PRO A 149 8.30 0.87 1.15
N VAL A 150 9.52 0.58 0.67
CA VAL A 150 10.63 0.14 1.51
C VAL A 150 11.19 1.31 2.32
N LYS A 151 11.43 2.46 1.66
CA LYS A 151 11.87 3.69 2.35
C LYS A 151 10.86 4.12 3.40
N THR A 152 9.57 4.19 3.05
CA THR A 152 8.50 4.56 3.99
C THR A 152 8.50 3.67 5.23
N THR A 153 8.56 2.35 5.03
CA THR A 153 8.56 1.39 6.15
C THR A 153 9.81 1.55 7.03
N ARG A 154 10.98 1.71 6.42
CA ARG A 154 12.23 1.93 7.16
C ARG A 154 12.23 3.26 7.90
N SER A 155 11.76 4.34 7.30
CA SER A 155 11.65 5.66 7.94
C SER A 155 10.78 5.62 9.19
N LEU A 156 9.63 4.94 9.13
CA LEU A 156 8.77 4.74 10.30
C LEU A 156 9.49 4.01 11.44
N VAL A 157 10.25 2.97 11.12
CA VAL A 157 10.97 2.20 12.15
C VAL A 157 12.14 2.98 12.70
N GLU A 158 12.97 3.58 11.83
CA GLU A 158 14.15 4.35 12.25
C GLU A 158 13.75 5.58 13.07
N GLY A 159 12.75 6.35 12.62
CA GLY A 159 12.27 7.53 13.33
C GLY A 159 11.64 7.24 14.70
N ALA A 160 11.22 6.01 14.96
CA ALA A 160 10.66 5.62 16.25
C ALA A 160 11.69 5.08 17.25
N LYS A 161 12.95 4.86 16.83
CA LYS A 161 14.01 4.37 17.74
C LYS A 161 14.28 5.33 18.88
N ASP A 162 14.22 6.64 18.63
CA ASP A 162 14.41 7.67 19.66
C ASP A 162 13.29 7.67 20.72
N TRP A 163 12.12 7.09 20.38
CA TRP A 163 11.01 6.89 21.32
C TRP A 163 11.01 5.49 21.95
N GLY A 164 12.10 4.72 21.76
CA GLY A 164 12.30 3.42 22.40
C GLY A 164 11.71 2.24 21.64
N LEU A 165 11.37 2.38 20.35
CA LEU A 165 11.03 1.24 19.50
C LEU A 165 12.26 0.33 19.31
N ILE A 166 12.07 -0.96 19.51
CA ILE A 166 13.07 -1.99 19.23
C ILE A 166 12.54 -2.84 18.08
N ALA A 167 13.27 -2.90 16.97
CA ALA A 167 12.91 -3.73 15.82
C ALA A 167 13.94 -4.84 15.62
N HIS A 168 13.45 -6.05 15.42
CA HIS A 168 14.26 -7.23 15.10
C HIS A 168 13.87 -7.76 13.73
N GLU A 169 14.80 -7.68 12.78
CA GLU A 169 14.74 -8.36 11.48
C GLU A 169 15.39 -9.75 11.60
N GLY A 170 14.92 -10.72 10.82
CA GLY A 170 15.40 -12.11 10.87
C GLY A 170 14.94 -12.89 12.10
N VAL A 171 13.89 -12.41 12.80
CA VAL A 171 13.33 -13.04 13.99
C VAL A 171 11.87 -13.42 13.76
N ASP A 172 11.63 -14.71 13.57
CA ASP A 172 10.30 -15.25 13.35
C ASP A 172 9.55 -15.40 14.68
N ALA A 173 8.32 -14.91 14.71
CA ALA A 173 7.35 -15.22 15.78
C ALA A 173 6.75 -16.60 15.49
N THR A 174 6.86 -17.53 16.45
CA THR A 174 6.48 -18.93 16.28
C THR A 174 5.27 -19.35 17.09
N GLY A 175 4.79 -18.47 17.97
CA GLY A 175 3.59 -18.73 18.80
C GLY A 175 3.29 -17.61 19.77
N ILE A 176 2.10 -17.67 20.36
CA ILE A 176 1.65 -16.79 21.44
C ILE A 176 1.28 -17.66 22.63
N ARG A 177 1.92 -17.41 23.78
CA ARG A 177 1.61 -18.12 25.03
C ARG A 177 0.49 -17.40 25.77
N LEU A 178 -0.51 -18.20 26.16
CA LEU A 178 -1.64 -17.75 26.97
C LEU A 178 -1.57 -18.31 28.40
N GLN A 179 -2.09 -17.52 29.33
CA GLN A 179 -2.43 -17.97 30.68
C GLN A 179 -3.92 -17.71 30.91
N GLY A 180 -4.73 -18.77 30.84
CA GLY A 180 -6.17 -18.60 30.64
C GLY A 180 -6.44 -17.88 29.31
N ASP A 181 -7.23 -16.81 29.34
CA ASP A 181 -7.58 -16.00 28.16
C ASP A 181 -6.65 -14.77 27.97
N ARG A 182 -5.53 -14.73 28.67
CA ARG A 182 -4.62 -13.59 28.62
C ARG A 182 -3.33 -13.94 27.88
N VAL A 183 -2.91 -13.05 26.99
CA VAL A 183 -1.57 -13.10 26.41
C VAL A 183 -0.53 -12.84 27.50
N VAL A 184 0.52 -13.67 27.56
CA VAL A 184 1.63 -13.52 28.50
C VAL A 184 3.00 -13.51 27.83
N ALA A 185 3.15 -14.04 26.61
CA ALA A 185 4.40 -13.97 25.86
C ALA A 185 4.20 -14.24 24.38
N VAL A 186 5.17 -13.81 23.57
CA VAL A 186 5.41 -14.24 22.17
C VAL A 186 6.62 -15.15 22.16
N GLU A 187 6.46 -16.34 21.58
CA GLU A 187 7.54 -17.26 21.28
C GLU A 187 8.18 -16.89 19.95
N THR A 188 9.49 -16.99 19.85
CA THR A 188 10.23 -16.62 18.65
C THR A 188 11.30 -17.65 18.32
N SER A 189 11.86 -17.60 17.12
CA SER A 189 12.99 -18.44 16.69
C SER A 189 14.26 -18.31 17.58
N THR A 190 14.35 -17.25 18.39
CA THR A 190 15.52 -16.94 19.22
C THR A 190 15.22 -16.86 20.72
N GLY A 191 14.03 -17.23 21.16
CA GLY A 191 13.60 -17.23 22.55
C GLY A 191 12.18 -16.71 22.75
N SER A 192 11.85 -16.17 23.92
CA SER A 192 10.51 -15.72 24.29
C SER A 192 10.55 -14.29 24.80
N ILE A 193 9.53 -13.48 24.46
CA ILE A 193 9.34 -12.11 24.94
C ILE A 193 8.06 -12.07 25.76
N GLU A 194 8.15 -11.82 27.07
CA GLU A 194 6.98 -11.62 27.92
C GLU A 194 6.31 -10.29 27.55
N THR A 195 5.00 -10.35 27.30
CA THR A 195 4.20 -9.18 26.93
C THR A 195 2.72 -9.41 27.23
N PRO A 196 1.99 -8.39 27.70
CA PRO A 196 0.52 -8.48 27.84
C PRO A 196 -0.23 -8.14 26.55
N VAL A 197 0.43 -7.57 25.53
CA VAL A 197 -0.22 -7.09 24.30
C VAL A 197 0.53 -7.58 23.08
N VAL A 198 -0.21 -8.18 22.14
CA VAL A 198 0.30 -8.58 20.82
C VAL A 198 -0.57 -7.94 19.75
N ILE A 199 0.09 -7.29 18.79
CA ILE A 199 -0.54 -6.77 17.59
C ILE A 199 -0.16 -7.67 16.42
N ASN A 200 -1.16 -8.28 15.81
CA ASN A 200 -0.99 -9.09 14.61
C ASN A 200 -1.02 -8.19 13.36
N ALA A 201 0.13 -7.91 12.80
CA ALA A 201 0.33 -7.17 11.55
C ALA A 201 1.07 -8.02 10.49
N ALA A 202 0.93 -9.35 10.58
CA ALA A 202 1.67 -10.33 9.78
C ALA A 202 1.16 -10.47 8.32
N GLY A 203 0.38 -9.51 7.82
CA GLY A 203 -0.07 -9.49 6.42
C GLY A 203 -0.73 -10.80 5.99
N PRO A 204 -0.24 -11.46 4.92
CA PRO A 204 -0.80 -12.75 4.48
C PRO A 204 -0.75 -13.85 5.55
N TRP A 205 0.23 -13.83 6.46
CA TRP A 205 0.35 -14.80 7.57
C TRP A 205 -0.52 -14.45 8.79
N GLY A 206 -1.25 -13.34 8.76
CA GLY A 206 -2.08 -12.89 9.89
C GLY A 206 -3.08 -13.93 10.37
N ARG A 207 -3.65 -14.73 9.46
CA ARG A 207 -4.52 -15.85 9.83
C ARG A 207 -3.81 -16.92 10.67
N LEU A 208 -2.56 -17.24 10.33
CA LEU A 208 -1.76 -18.24 11.09
C LEU A 208 -1.48 -17.72 12.50
N VAL A 209 -1.10 -16.45 12.63
CA VAL A 209 -0.89 -15.80 13.93
C VAL A 209 -2.19 -15.78 14.75
N GLY A 210 -3.34 -15.50 14.14
CA GLY A 210 -4.64 -15.54 14.80
C GLY A 210 -4.98 -16.93 15.37
N GLN A 211 -4.64 -17.99 14.63
CA GLN A 211 -4.88 -19.38 15.06
C GLN A 211 -4.14 -19.75 16.35
N TRP A 212 -2.98 -19.14 16.64
CA TRP A 212 -2.25 -19.40 17.89
C TRP A 212 -3.05 -19.04 19.15
N VAL A 213 -4.05 -18.17 18.99
CA VAL A 213 -4.94 -17.74 20.09
C VAL A 213 -6.41 -18.13 19.85
N GLY A 214 -6.65 -19.07 18.93
CA GLY A 214 -8.00 -19.57 18.63
C GLY A 214 -8.87 -18.64 17.79
N VAL A 215 -8.32 -17.58 17.22
CA VAL A 215 -9.02 -16.68 16.29
C VAL A 215 -8.95 -17.25 14.87
N ASN A 216 -10.13 -17.50 14.30
CA ASN A 216 -10.26 -17.93 12.90
C ASN A 216 -10.85 -16.77 12.10
N ASP A 217 -9.99 -15.96 11.50
CA ASP A 217 -10.41 -14.92 10.58
C ASP A 217 -10.67 -15.47 9.16
N SER A 218 -11.31 -14.62 8.33
CA SER A 218 -11.67 -14.94 6.96
C SER A 218 -10.67 -14.38 5.94
N ILE A 219 -9.41 -14.12 6.32
CA ILE A 219 -8.37 -13.64 5.40
C ILE A 219 -8.22 -14.63 4.25
N ARG A 220 -8.31 -14.09 3.03
CA ARG A 220 -8.06 -14.80 1.77
C ARG A 220 -6.98 -14.08 1.01
N TRP A 221 -6.28 -14.80 0.18
CA TRP A 221 -5.14 -14.29 -0.58
C TRP A 221 -5.50 -14.10 -2.05
N SER A 222 -4.89 -13.10 -2.67
CA SER A 222 -4.83 -12.97 -4.11
C SER A 222 -3.39 -12.66 -4.50
N ARG A 223 -2.95 -13.23 -5.61
CA ARG A 223 -1.66 -12.88 -6.20
C ARG A 223 -1.86 -11.66 -7.09
N GLU A 224 -1.12 -10.60 -6.77
CA GLU A 224 -1.10 -9.38 -7.56
C GLU A 224 0.13 -9.38 -8.46
N THR A 225 -0.05 -8.90 -9.67
CA THR A 225 1.03 -8.80 -10.66
C THR A 225 1.11 -7.36 -11.14
N ASP A 226 2.30 -6.77 -11.00
CA ASP A 226 2.65 -5.50 -11.61
C ASP A 226 3.76 -5.71 -12.65
N LEU A 227 3.72 -4.96 -13.73
CA LEU A 227 4.76 -4.93 -14.75
C LEU A 227 5.57 -3.65 -14.60
N VAL A 228 6.89 -3.80 -14.62
CA VAL A 228 7.81 -2.67 -14.81
C VAL A 228 8.22 -2.64 -16.28
N LEU A 229 7.93 -1.53 -16.95
CA LEU A 229 8.20 -1.35 -18.39
C LEU A 229 9.10 -0.15 -18.60
N GLN A 230 10.02 -0.26 -19.58
CA GLN A 230 10.84 0.83 -20.04
C GLN A 230 10.00 1.76 -20.91
N LEU A 231 10.03 3.07 -20.65
CA LEU A 231 9.39 4.08 -21.47
C LEU A 231 10.29 4.48 -22.66
N PRO A 232 9.70 4.89 -23.80
CA PRO A 232 10.48 5.57 -24.85
C PRO A 232 10.99 6.92 -24.34
N GLY A 233 12.17 7.34 -24.79
CA GLY A 233 12.93 8.48 -24.27
C GLY A 233 12.27 9.86 -24.29
N GLU A 234 11.12 10.02 -24.94
CA GLU A 234 10.35 11.27 -25.02
C GLU A 234 8.90 11.09 -24.55
N PHE A 235 8.69 10.28 -23.52
CA PHE A 235 7.32 9.97 -23.05
C PHE A 235 6.67 11.16 -22.32
N GLY A 236 7.45 11.99 -21.65
CA GLY A 236 7.00 13.12 -20.84
C GLY A 236 6.50 12.72 -19.45
N SER A 237 6.24 13.72 -18.61
CA SER A 237 5.69 13.51 -17.27
C SER A 237 4.18 13.22 -17.33
N PHE A 238 3.67 12.48 -16.38
CA PHE A 238 2.26 12.16 -16.22
C PHE A 238 1.94 11.78 -14.75
N PRO A 239 0.69 11.97 -14.29
CA PRO A 239 0.29 11.57 -12.95
C PRO A 239 0.12 10.04 -12.86
N VAL A 240 -0.11 9.52 -11.67
CA VAL A 240 -0.65 8.17 -11.51
C VAL A 240 -2.01 8.12 -12.23
N ILE A 241 -2.19 7.17 -13.13
CA ILE A 241 -3.42 7.00 -13.93
C ILE A 241 -4.17 5.76 -13.45
N SER A 242 -5.47 5.90 -13.23
CA SER A 242 -6.38 4.78 -12.99
C SER A 242 -7.53 4.80 -13.99
N ASP A 243 -7.80 3.67 -14.60
CA ASP A 243 -8.93 3.47 -15.52
C ASP A 243 -9.80 2.31 -15.01
N PRO A 244 -10.85 2.59 -14.24
CA PRO A 244 -11.71 1.57 -13.67
C PRO A 244 -12.47 0.75 -14.72
N ALA A 245 -12.83 1.35 -15.85
CA ALA A 245 -13.54 0.65 -16.93
C ALA A 245 -12.67 -0.41 -17.58
N LEU A 246 -11.39 -0.15 -17.74
CA LEU A 246 -10.39 -1.10 -18.23
C LEU A 246 -9.75 -1.92 -17.10
N ARG A 247 -10.07 -1.61 -15.84
CA ARG A 247 -9.58 -2.30 -14.63
C ARG A 247 -8.06 -2.36 -14.56
N PHE A 248 -7.39 -1.25 -14.82
CA PHE A 248 -5.95 -1.17 -14.69
C PHE A 248 -5.52 0.19 -14.18
N TYR A 249 -4.27 0.26 -13.75
CA TYR A 249 -3.60 1.50 -13.42
C TYR A 249 -2.17 1.47 -13.94
N PHE A 250 -1.57 2.64 -14.07
CA PHE A 250 -0.13 2.77 -14.27
C PHE A 250 0.38 4.07 -13.68
N ARG A 251 1.65 4.09 -13.32
CA ARG A 251 2.31 5.23 -12.74
C ARG A 251 3.77 5.37 -13.20
N PRO A 252 4.34 6.58 -13.16
CA PRO A 252 5.77 6.74 -13.40
C PRO A 252 6.57 5.98 -12.33
N GLN A 253 7.71 5.46 -12.75
CA GLN A 253 8.71 4.86 -11.88
C GLN A 253 10.07 5.31 -12.38
N ASP A 254 10.76 6.12 -11.59
CA ASP A 254 11.95 6.84 -12.04
C ASP A 254 11.66 7.70 -13.32
N ASP A 255 12.69 8.18 -14.00
CA ASP A 255 12.53 9.08 -15.17
C ASP A 255 12.11 8.34 -16.45
N ASP A 256 12.35 7.04 -16.53
CA ASP A 256 12.29 6.27 -17.78
C ASP A 256 11.50 4.96 -17.68
N LYS A 257 10.77 4.74 -16.59
CA LYS A 257 9.99 3.51 -16.37
C LYS A 257 8.55 3.80 -15.96
N VAL A 258 7.73 2.79 -16.12
CA VAL A 258 6.35 2.76 -15.64
C VAL A 258 6.08 1.46 -14.91
N ILE A 259 5.33 1.54 -13.82
CA ILE A 259 4.68 0.37 -13.21
C ILE A 259 3.24 0.35 -13.69
N ALA A 260 2.78 -0.80 -14.16
CA ALA A 260 1.41 -1.03 -14.58
C ALA A 260 0.84 -2.30 -13.93
N GLY A 261 -0.37 -2.21 -13.42
CA GLY A 261 -1.04 -3.30 -12.73
C GLY A 261 -2.55 -3.33 -12.96
N LEU A 262 -3.19 -4.39 -12.47
CA LEU A 262 -4.64 -4.54 -12.58
C LEU A 262 -5.36 -3.82 -11.44
N GLY A 263 -6.50 -3.22 -11.76
CA GLY A 263 -7.46 -2.64 -10.82
C GLY A 263 -8.39 -3.69 -10.19
N PHE A 264 -9.36 -3.23 -9.38
CA PHE A 264 -10.41 -4.08 -8.82
C PHE A 264 -11.51 -4.41 -9.85
N PRO A 265 -12.24 -5.53 -9.63
CA PRO A 265 -12.10 -6.55 -8.59
C PRO A 265 -10.92 -7.48 -8.81
N LYS A 266 -10.37 -8.02 -7.72
CA LYS A 266 -9.27 -8.99 -7.74
C LYS A 266 -9.79 -10.43 -7.70
N GLU A 267 -9.08 -11.33 -8.36
CA GLU A 267 -9.35 -12.76 -8.29
C GLU A 267 -8.76 -13.32 -7.00
N ILE A 268 -9.57 -14.09 -6.27
CA ILE A 268 -9.13 -14.82 -5.09
C ILE A 268 -8.75 -16.21 -5.54
N GLU A 269 -7.52 -16.61 -5.29
CA GLU A 269 -7.00 -17.92 -5.63
C GLU A 269 -6.42 -18.62 -4.38
N PRO A 270 -6.53 -19.95 -4.30
CA PRO A 270 -5.87 -20.70 -3.26
C PRO A 270 -4.36 -20.66 -3.53
N LEU A 271 -3.61 -20.09 -2.59
CA LEU A 271 -2.16 -19.97 -2.64
C LEU A 271 -1.53 -20.62 -1.42
N ASP A 272 -0.40 -21.27 -1.61
CA ASP A 272 0.58 -21.49 -0.56
C ASP A 272 1.41 -20.20 -0.43
N ILE A 273 1.19 -19.46 0.65
CA ILE A 273 1.81 -18.14 0.86
C ILE A 273 3.33 -18.20 1.08
N ASP A 274 3.87 -19.37 1.35
CA ASP A 274 5.31 -19.59 1.56
C ASP A 274 5.99 -20.16 0.29
N ASN A 275 5.22 -20.67 -0.69
CA ASN A 275 5.75 -21.32 -1.90
C ASN A 275 4.90 -21.03 -3.15
N TYR A 276 4.49 -19.78 -3.38
CA TYR A 276 3.82 -19.42 -4.62
C TYR A 276 4.83 -19.11 -5.74
N ASP A 277 4.40 -19.35 -6.97
CA ASP A 277 5.19 -19.04 -8.16
C ASP A 277 5.23 -17.53 -8.40
N GLU A 278 6.43 -16.95 -8.39
CA GLU A 278 6.66 -15.53 -8.69
C GLU A 278 6.88 -15.26 -10.18
N GLU A 279 6.97 -16.32 -11.02
CA GLU A 279 7.11 -16.11 -12.45
C GLU A 279 5.85 -15.49 -13.06
N LEU A 280 6.08 -14.57 -13.96
CA LEU A 280 5.04 -13.88 -14.71
C LEU A 280 4.43 -14.83 -15.74
N ASP A 281 3.20 -15.29 -15.49
CA ASP A 281 2.51 -16.05 -16.50
C ASP A 281 2.08 -15.18 -17.71
N PRO A 282 2.12 -15.73 -18.95
CA PRO A 282 1.80 -14.96 -20.15
C PRO A 282 0.38 -14.38 -20.19
N SER A 283 -0.58 -14.99 -19.47
CA SER A 283 -1.96 -14.52 -19.41
C SER A 283 -2.06 -13.26 -18.55
N SER A 284 -1.42 -13.24 -17.39
CA SER A 284 -1.33 -12.06 -16.50
C SER A 284 -0.65 -10.89 -17.19
N ARG A 285 0.46 -11.15 -17.90
CA ARG A 285 1.12 -10.13 -18.73
C ARG A 285 0.15 -9.54 -19.75
N ARG A 286 -0.57 -10.37 -20.48
CA ARG A 286 -1.53 -9.91 -21.51
C ARG A 286 -2.64 -9.06 -20.89
N ARG A 287 -3.21 -9.48 -19.77
CA ARG A 287 -4.28 -8.76 -19.05
C ARG A 287 -3.89 -7.34 -18.66
N ILE A 288 -2.60 -7.10 -18.35
CA ILE A 288 -2.09 -5.76 -18.04
C ILE A 288 -1.74 -4.99 -19.32
N MET A 289 -1.09 -5.65 -20.29
CA MET A 289 -0.60 -4.98 -21.50
C MET A 289 -1.74 -4.55 -22.46
N GLU A 290 -2.80 -5.34 -22.60
CA GLU A 290 -3.90 -5.01 -23.51
C GLU A 290 -4.58 -3.68 -23.12
N PRO A 291 -5.04 -3.42 -21.87
CA PRO A 291 -5.60 -2.15 -21.51
C PRO A 291 -4.57 -1.01 -21.54
N LEU A 292 -3.32 -1.25 -21.13
CA LEU A 292 -2.26 -0.26 -21.21
C LEU A 292 -2.04 0.21 -22.66
N LEU A 293 -1.86 -0.71 -23.61
CA LEU A 293 -1.65 -0.37 -25.03
C LEU A 293 -2.89 0.23 -25.71
N LYS A 294 -4.08 -0.02 -25.19
CA LYS A 294 -5.30 0.66 -25.63
C LYS A 294 -5.31 2.12 -25.18
N ARG A 295 -4.91 2.37 -23.92
CA ARG A 295 -4.91 3.71 -23.33
C ARG A 295 -3.67 4.52 -23.71
N VAL A 296 -2.51 3.87 -23.93
CA VAL A 296 -1.23 4.47 -24.28
C VAL A 296 -0.68 3.80 -25.56
N PRO A 297 -1.21 4.13 -26.75
CA PRO A 297 -0.83 3.47 -28.00
C PRO A 297 0.65 3.63 -28.39
N SER A 298 1.32 4.66 -27.90
CA SER A 298 2.75 4.93 -28.15
C SER A 298 3.71 3.90 -27.51
N LEU A 299 3.20 3.05 -26.63
CA LEU A 299 3.98 1.96 -26.01
C LEU A 299 3.93 0.64 -26.81
N ARG A 300 3.38 0.64 -28.02
CA ARG A 300 3.33 -0.53 -28.93
C ARG A 300 4.66 -0.84 -29.58
#